data_0e1565363abb6c8582428e8e7d4ea521
#
_entry.id   0e1565363abb6c8582428e8e7d4ea521
#
_cell.length_a   1.000
_cell.length_b   1.000
_cell.length_c   1.000
_cell.angle_alpha   90.00
_cell.angle_beta   90.00
_cell.angle_gamma   90.00
#
_symmetry.space_group_name_H-M   'P 1'
#
loop_
_entity.id
_entity.type
_entity.pdbx_description
1 polymer ?
#
loop_
_entity_poly.entity_id
_entity_poly.type
_entity_poly.pdbx_seq_one_letter_code
_entity_poly.pdbx_strand_id
1 'polypeptide(L)'
;MAKLINTDIVSLDGYVNDENGKFGWSEPVEEVHRFLNDLDRGIGTHLYGRRLYDVMSYWETAHEEPGQPDYILDYSEIWRSADKIVYSSTLEEPRSARTRIERTFDPEAVRALKESATRDLAIGGANLAAQAHRAGLVDEICLIICPVLVGGGTRALPDRVRRNLTLLDQHTFSQGTIFARYRVDG
;
A
#
# COMPACT_ATOMS: atom_id res chain seq x y z
N MET A 1 -2.74 -9.29 -18.15
CA MET A 1 -3.53 -8.99 -16.95
C MET A 1 -2.65 -8.22 -15.99
N ALA A 2 -3.11 -7.09 -15.48
CA ALA A 2 -2.40 -6.31 -14.48
C ALA A 2 -2.31 -7.08 -13.16
N LYS A 3 -1.24 -6.87 -12.39
CA LYS A 3 -1.07 -7.46 -11.06
C LYS A 3 -1.78 -6.63 -10.00
N LEU A 4 -2.24 -7.30 -8.94
CA LEU A 4 -2.63 -6.65 -7.68
C LEU A 4 -1.49 -6.86 -6.67
N ILE A 5 -0.84 -5.76 -6.28
CA ILE A 5 0.33 -5.75 -5.41
C ILE A 5 -0.08 -5.21 -4.04
N ASN A 6 0.18 -5.97 -2.99
CA ASN A 6 0.02 -5.49 -1.62
C ASN A 6 1.37 -5.00 -1.09
N THR A 7 1.48 -3.70 -0.85
CA THR A 7 2.68 -3.07 -0.31
C THR A 7 2.40 -2.48 1.06
N ASP A 8 3.17 -2.90 2.07
CA ASP A 8 3.06 -2.41 3.44
C ASP A 8 4.44 -2.09 4.04
N ILE A 9 4.52 -1.00 4.82
CA ILE A 9 5.63 -0.75 5.74
C ILE A 9 5.26 -1.39 7.07
N VAL A 10 6.12 -2.27 7.57
CA VAL A 10 5.81 -3.12 8.72
C VAL A 10 6.93 -3.12 9.76
N SER A 11 6.57 -3.34 11.01
CA SER A 11 7.52 -3.72 12.05
C SER A 11 8.11 -5.12 11.79
N LEU A 12 9.24 -5.45 12.40
CA LEU A 12 9.86 -6.78 12.27
C LEU A 12 8.91 -7.90 12.75
N ASP A 13 8.03 -7.62 13.69
CA ASP A 13 7.00 -8.54 14.17
C ASP A 13 5.67 -8.48 13.39
N GLY A 14 5.64 -7.74 12.25
CA GLY A 14 4.62 -7.82 11.21
C GLY A 14 3.37 -6.97 11.40
N TYR A 15 3.49 -5.83 12.07
CA TYR A 15 2.39 -4.89 12.29
C TYR A 15 2.56 -3.62 11.46
N VAL A 16 1.44 -3.02 11.00
CA VAL A 16 1.42 -1.72 10.31
C VAL A 16 1.24 -0.54 11.26
N ASN A 17 0.79 -0.79 12.48
CA ASN A 17 0.71 0.17 13.58
C ASN A 17 0.76 -0.58 14.91
N ASP A 18 1.03 0.15 16.00
CA ASP A 18 1.01 -0.38 17.36
C ASP A 18 -0.42 -0.52 17.91
N GLU A 19 -0.55 -0.98 19.17
CA GLU A 19 -1.83 -1.16 19.87
C GLU A 19 -2.64 0.14 20.02
N ASN A 20 -1.96 1.30 19.99
CA ASN A 20 -2.58 2.61 20.05
C ASN A 20 -2.88 3.21 18.66
N GLY A 21 -2.64 2.44 17.59
CA GLY A 21 -2.81 2.87 16.22
C GLY A 21 -1.71 3.79 15.72
N LYS A 22 -0.59 3.94 16.45
CA LYS A 22 0.54 4.78 16.05
C LYS A 22 1.48 4.02 15.11
N PHE A 23 2.02 4.74 14.13
CA PHE A 23 2.94 4.22 13.11
C PHE A 23 4.11 5.16 12.78
N GLY A 24 4.39 6.16 13.62
CA GLY A 24 5.50 7.11 13.40
C GLY A 24 6.87 6.45 13.25
N TRP A 25 7.05 5.23 13.77
CA TRP A 25 8.26 4.43 13.58
C TRP A 25 8.44 3.91 12.13
N SER A 26 7.41 3.96 11.32
CA SER A 26 7.40 3.52 9.92
C SER A 26 7.66 4.65 8.92
N GLU A 27 7.92 5.87 9.40
CA GLU A 27 8.23 7.00 8.52
C GLU A 27 9.52 6.71 7.75
N PRO A 28 9.48 6.62 6.41
CA PRO A 28 10.63 6.22 5.63
C PRO A 28 11.66 7.36 5.56
N VAL A 29 12.92 7.03 5.80
CA VAL A 29 14.02 7.94 5.47
C VAL A 29 14.12 8.15 3.96
N GLU A 30 14.79 9.22 3.52
CA GLU A 30 14.88 9.60 2.11
C GLU A 30 15.24 8.44 1.17
N GLU A 31 16.25 7.62 1.54
CA GLU A 31 16.68 6.46 0.74
C GLU A 31 15.52 5.47 0.49
N VAL A 32 14.80 5.14 1.53
CA VAL A 32 13.64 4.23 1.47
C VAL A 32 12.48 4.90 0.72
N HIS A 33 12.26 6.19 0.95
CA HIS A 33 11.19 6.93 0.30
C HIS A 33 11.37 7.00 -1.22
N ARG A 34 12.58 7.31 -1.69
CA ARG A 34 12.90 7.31 -3.14
C ARG A 34 12.68 5.94 -3.76
N PHE A 35 13.05 4.87 -3.05
CA PHE A 35 12.81 3.51 -3.50
C PHE A 35 11.30 3.21 -3.63
N LEU A 36 10.49 3.66 -2.66
CA LEU A 36 9.02 3.54 -2.72
C LEU A 36 8.42 4.34 -3.88
N ASN A 37 8.94 5.53 -4.17
CA ASN A 37 8.53 6.30 -5.34
C ASN A 37 8.69 5.48 -6.62
N ASP A 38 9.85 4.83 -6.79
CA ASP A 38 10.13 4.03 -7.98
C ASP A 38 9.22 2.80 -8.08
N LEU A 39 8.87 2.16 -6.96
CA LEU A 39 7.89 1.08 -6.93
C LEU A 39 6.49 1.55 -7.38
N ASP A 40 6.07 2.70 -6.88
CA ASP A 40 4.71 3.21 -7.13
C ASP A 40 4.55 3.84 -8.52
N ARG A 41 5.64 4.23 -9.22
CA ARG A 41 5.56 4.75 -10.61
C ARG A 41 4.87 3.79 -11.57
N GLY A 42 4.99 2.48 -11.35
CA GLY A 42 4.34 1.44 -12.14
C GLY A 42 2.85 1.30 -11.89
N ILE A 43 2.35 1.83 -10.78
CA ILE A 43 0.97 1.65 -10.35
C ILE A 43 0.02 2.61 -11.09
N GLY A 44 -1.04 2.07 -11.66
CA GLY A 44 -2.09 2.83 -12.34
C GLY A 44 -3.28 3.16 -11.45
N THR A 45 -3.58 2.28 -10.49
CA THR A 45 -4.73 2.43 -9.59
C THR A 45 -4.40 1.93 -8.19
N HIS A 46 -4.69 2.73 -7.19
CA HIS A 46 -4.59 2.36 -5.79
C HIS A 46 -5.97 1.99 -5.23
N LEU A 47 -6.06 0.84 -4.57
CA LEU A 47 -7.23 0.39 -3.82
C LEU A 47 -6.96 0.61 -2.34
N TYR A 48 -7.70 1.50 -1.71
CA TYR A 48 -7.49 1.90 -0.32
C TYR A 48 -8.65 1.54 0.59
N GLY A 49 -8.32 0.97 1.76
CA GLY A 49 -9.23 1.03 2.90
C GLY A 49 -9.33 2.47 3.44
N ARG A 50 -10.46 2.83 4.05
CA ARG A 50 -10.75 4.19 4.51
C ARG A 50 -9.63 4.83 5.34
N ARG A 51 -9.11 4.11 6.36
CA ARG A 51 -8.09 4.68 7.27
C ARG A 51 -6.79 4.99 6.56
N LEU A 52 -6.36 4.11 5.66
CA LEU A 52 -5.15 4.38 4.88
C LEU A 52 -5.37 5.54 3.91
N TYR A 53 -6.54 5.63 3.28
CA TYR A 53 -6.86 6.76 2.42
C TYR A 53 -6.81 8.09 3.16
N ASP A 54 -7.27 8.15 4.42
CA ASP A 54 -7.19 9.36 5.23
C ASP A 54 -5.73 9.83 5.43
N VAL A 55 -4.78 8.89 5.56
CA VAL A 55 -3.34 9.19 5.64
C VAL A 55 -2.80 9.59 4.26
N MET A 56 -3.11 8.82 3.22
CA MET A 56 -2.59 9.03 1.88
C MET A 56 -3.14 10.28 1.19
N SER A 57 -4.30 10.79 1.63
CA SER A 57 -4.87 12.03 1.09
C SER A 57 -3.98 13.27 1.29
N TYR A 58 -2.99 13.21 2.20
CA TYR A 58 -1.93 14.21 2.34
C TYR A 58 -1.21 14.50 1.02
N TRP A 59 -0.99 13.47 0.20
CA TRP A 59 -0.24 13.59 -1.06
C TRP A 59 -0.96 14.42 -2.13
N GLU A 60 -2.26 14.69 -1.96
CA GLU A 60 -2.99 15.57 -2.88
C GLU A 60 -2.46 17.01 -2.84
N THR A 61 -2.07 17.48 -1.65
CA THR A 61 -1.63 18.86 -1.42
C THR A 61 -0.19 19.00 -0.92
N ALA A 62 0.54 17.91 -0.71
CA ALA A 62 1.91 17.93 -0.21
C ALA A 62 2.85 18.85 -1.02
N HIS A 63 2.64 18.95 -2.34
CA HIS A 63 3.41 19.81 -3.24
C HIS A 63 3.16 21.33 -3.03
N GLU A 64 2.10 21.70 -2.33
CA GLU A 64 1.76 23.10 -2.03
C GLU A 64 2.51 23.62 -0.80
N GLU A 65 3.07 22.73 0.02
CA GLU A 65 3.83 23.11 1.20
C GLU A 65 5.22 23.66 0.79
N PRO A 66 5.62 24.85 1.28
CA PRO A 66 6.90 25.44 0.92
C PRO A 66 8.08 24.63 1.49
N GLY A 67 9.13 24.47 0.68
CA GLY A 67 10.38 23.84 1.14
C GLY A 67 10.37 22.32 1.18
N GLN A 68 9.37 21.67 0.58
CA GLN A 68 9.35 20.21 0.48
C GLN A 68 10.57 19.69 -0.30
N PRO A 69 11.19 18.60 0.17
CA PRO A 69 12.25 17.92 -0.56
C PRO A 69 11.74 17.37 -1.92
N ASP A 70 12.63 17.23 -2.87
CA ASP A 70 12.30 16.75 -4.23
C ASP A 70 11.65 15.36 -4.26
N TYR A 71 12.05 14.44 -3.37
CA TYR A 71 11.45 13.10 -3.30
C TYR A 71 9.98 13.13 -2.79
N ILE A 72 9.63 14.11 -1.96
CA ILE A 72 8.23 14.34 -1.52
C ILE A 72 7.39 14.91 -2.66
N LEU A 73 7.94 15.91 -3.39
CA LEU A 73 7.28 16.48 -4.56
C LEU A 73 7.05 15.41 -5.64
N ASP A 74 8.05 14.58 -5.88
CA ASP A 74 8.00 13.47 -6.83
C ASP A 74 6.89 12.45 -6.46
N TYR A 75 6.81 12.03 -5.19
CA TYR A 75 5.76 11.12 -4.77
C TYR A 75 4.37 11.75 -4.86
N SER A 76 4.23 13.02 -4.51
CA SER A 76 2.96 13.75 -4.69
C SER A 76 2.49 13.70 -6.15
N GLU A 77 3.38 13.89 -7.12
CA GLU A 77 3.05 13.78 -8.54
C GLU A 77 2.65 12.35 -8.93
N ILE A 78 3.42 11.34 -8.51
CA ILE A 78 3.12 9.92 -8.74
C ILE A 78 1.73 9.58 -8.21
N TRP A 79 1.45 9.90 -6.95
CA TRP A 79 0.19 9.58 -6.29
C TRP A 79 -1.02 10.29 -6.94
N ARG A 80 -0.88 11.57 -7.27
CA ARG A 80 -1.93 12.36 -7.92
C ARG A 80 -2.25 11.87 -9.33
N SER A 81 -1.25 11.34 -10.05
CA SER A 81 -1.41 10.84 -11.42
C SER A 81 -2.16 9.51 -11.50
N ALA A 82 -2.16 8.72 -10.44
CA ALA A 82 -2.84 7.43 -10.37
C ALA A 82 -4.34 7.58 -10.06
N ASP A 83 -5.15 6.61 -10.46
CA ASP A 83 -6.55 6.50 -10.02
C ASP A 83 -6.62 5.91 -8.61
N LYS A 84 -7.65 6.28 -7.85
CA LYS A 84 -7.89 5.77 -6.50
C LYS A 84 -9.29 5.19 -6.37
N ILE A 85 -9.40 4.05 -5.72
CA ILE A 85 -10.66 3.42 -5.33
C ILE A 85 -10.66 3.27 -3.82
N VAL A 86 -11.57 3.97 -3.15
CA VAL A 86 -11.65 3.96 -1.69
C VAL A 86 -12.84 3.13 -1.25
N TYR A 87 -12.56 2.07 -0.51
CA TYR A 87 -13.60 1.21 0.06
C TYR A 87 -14.04 1.74 1.42
N SER A 88 -15.23 2.34 1.44
CA SER A 88 -15.78 2.96 2.65
C SER A 88 -17.29 3.02 2.64
N SER A 89 -17.91 2.52 3.71
CA SER A 89 -19.37 2.67 3.94
C SER A 89 -19.78 4.05 4.43
N THR A 90 -18.83 4.85 4.94
CA THR A 90 -19.13 6.12 5.64
C THR A 90 -18.55 7.37 4.99
N LEU A 91 -17.55 7.23 4.09
CA LEU A 91 -17.02 8.38 3.36
C LEU A 91 -18.06 8.88 2.36
N GLU A 92 -18.47 10.12 2.47
CA GLU A 92 -19.49 10.72 1.60
C GLU A 92 -18.88 11.19 0.28
N GLU A 93 -17.77 11.92 0.36
CA GLU A 93 -17.08 12.51 -0.80
C GLU A 93 -15.57 12.19 -0.77
N PRO A 94 -14.94 12.01 -1.93
CA PRO A 94 -13.47 11.85 -1.99
C PRO A 94 -12.77 13.17 -1.65
N ARG A 95 -11.56 13.05 -1.05
CA ARG A 95 -10.71 14.20 -0.69
C ARG A 95 -9.60 14.48 -1.70
N SER A 96 -9.58 13.75 -2.80
CA SER A 96 -8.55 13.87 -3.84
C SER A 96 -9.14 13.66 -5.22
N ALA A 97 -8.48 14.22 -6.23
CA ALA A 97 -8.82 14.00 -7.62
C ALA A 97 -8.66 12.53 -8.04
N ARG A 98 -9.28 12.13 -9.13
CA ARG A 98 -9.18 10.77 -9.70
C ARG A 98 -9.55 9.67 -8.70
N THR A 99 -10.52 9.94 -7.83
CA THR A 99 -10.92 9.05 -6.73
C THR A 99 -12.40 8.72 -6.85
N ARG A 100 -12.73 7.43 -6.75
CA ARG A 100 -14.11 6.97 -6.57
C ARG A 100 -14.25 6.18 -5.29
N ILE A 101 -15.47 6.15 -4.76
CA ILE A 101 -15.80 5.44 -3.53
C ILE A 101 -16.60 4.19 -3.89
N GLU A 102 -16.16 3.05 -3.37
CA GLU A 102 -16.90 1.80 -3.40
C GLU A 102 -17.40 1.47 -1.99
N ARG A 103 -18.66 1.07 -1.87
CA ARG A 103 -19.29 0.82 -0.56
C ARG A 103 -18.90 -0.52 0.04
N THR A 104 -18.61 -1.51 -0.80
CA THR A 104 -18.27 -2.87 -0.42
C THR A 104 -17.14 -3.39 -1.30
N PHE A 105 -16.32 -4.29 -0.74
CA PHE A 105 -15.32 -4.99 -1.52
C PHE A 105 -15.98 -6.15 -2.28
N ASP A 106 -15.93 -6.09 -3.60
CA ASP A 106 -16.41 -7.15 -4.49
C ASP A 106 -15.21 -7.81 -5.20
N PRO A 107 -14.88 -9.07 -4.91
CA PRO A 107 -13.78 -9.77 -5.56
C PRO A 107 -13.91 -9.86 -7.09
N GLU A 108 -15.13 -10.01 -7.63
CA GLU A 108 -15.35 -10.10 -9.08
C GLU A 108 -15.10 -8.76 -9.77
N ALA A 109 -15.51 -7.66 -9.15
CA ALA A 109 -15.20 -6.32 -9.65
C ALA A 109 -13.69 -6.07 -9.69
N VAL A 110 -12.93 -6.55 -8.69
CA VAL A 110 -11.46 -6.42 -8.67
C VAL A 110 -10.83 -7.32 -9.74
N ARG A 111 -11.34 -8.53 -10.01
CA ARG A 111 -10.87 -9.37 -11.14
C ARG A 111 -11.06 -8.66 -12.48
N ALA A 112 -12.26 -8.14 -12.73
CA ALA A 112 -12.56 -7.40 -13.94
C ALA A 112 -11.66 -6.15 -14.09
N LEU A 113 -11.38 -5.46 -12.98
CA LEU A 113 -10.44 -4.34 -12.96
C LEU A 113 -9.02 -4.77 -13.36
N LYS A 114 -8.51 -5.89 -12.80
CA LYS A 114 -7.20 -6.45 -13.17
C LYS A 114 -7.12 -6.82 -14.65
N GLU A 115 -8.20 -7.35 -15.22
CA GLU A 115 -8.26 -7.75 -16.63
C GLU A 115 -8.24 -6.56 -17.58
N SER A 116 -8.92 -5.48 -17.22
CA SER A 116 -9.04 -4.27 -18.04
C SER A 116 -7.92 -3.25 -17.86
N ALA A 117 -7.21 -3.29 -16.73
CA ALA A 117 -6.16 -2.33 -16.42
C ALA A 117 -4.93 -2.52 -17.32
N THR A 118 -4.34 -1.41 -17.74
CA THR A 118 -3.10 -1.36 -18.55
C THR A 118 -1.84 -1.25 -17.71
N ARG A 119 -1.98 -0.90 -16.43
CA ARG A 119 -0.90 -0.77 -15.43
C ARG A 119 -1.29 -1.57 -14.18
N ASP A 120 -0.31 -1.92 -13.37
CA ASP A 120 -0.53 -2.67 -12.15
C ASP A 120 -1.38 -1.89 -11.13
N LEU A 121 -1.99 -2.62 -10.21
CA LEU A 121 -2.84 -2.13 -9.14
C LEU A 121 -2.12 -2.31 -7.81
N ALA A 122 -2.23 -1.33 -6.92
CA ALA A 122 -1.79 -1.48 -5.54
C ALA A 122 -3.00 -1.60 -4.61
N ILE A 123 -2.90 -2.41 -3.56
CA ILE A 123 -3.91 -2.49 -2.50
C ILE A 123 -3.27 -2.23 -1.15
N GLY A 124 -3.92 -1.39 -0.35
CA GLY A 124 -3.43 -1.05 0.98
C GLY A 124 -4.55 -0.82 2.00
N GLY A 125 -4.14 -0.93 3.26
CA GLY A 125 -5.04 -0.99 4.41
C GLY A 125 -5.33 -2.45 4.79
N ALA A 126 -4.84 -2.88 5.95
CA ALA A 126 -4.78 -4.27 6.37
C ALA A 126 -6.12 -5.04 6.25
N ASN A 127 -7.25 -4.41 6.58
CA ASN A 127 -8.55 -5.05 6.48
C ASN A 127 -9.01 -5.25 5.02
N LEU A 128 -8.70 -4.30 4.14
CA LEU A 128 -9.03 -4.41 2.73
C LEU A 128 -8.12 -5.44 2.04
N ALA A 129 -6.81 -5.35 2.27
CA ALA A 129 -5.84 -6.31 1.76
C ALA A 129 -6.15 -7.75 2.22
N ALA A 130 -6.57 -7.91 3.48
CA ALA A 130 -6.99 -9.22 4.00
C ALA A 130 -8.16 -9.85 3.20
N GLN A 131 -9.11 -9.05 2.72
CA GLN A 131 -10.20 -9.54 1.87
C GLN A 131 -9.66 -10.00 0.51
N ALA A 132 -8.76 -9.22 -0.10
CA ALA A 132 -8.13 -9.60 -1.37
C ALA A 132 -7.26 -10.86 -1.23
N HIS A 133 -6.50 -11.01 -0.15
CA HIS A 133 -5.73 -12.23 0.15
C HIS A 133 -6.63 -13.47 0.29
N ARG A 134 -7.75 -13.37 1.02
CA ARG A 134 -8.71 -14.46 1.18
C ARG A 134 -9.38 -14.83 -0.14
N ALA A 135 -9.64 -13.85 -1.00
CA ALA A 135 -10.21 -14.05 -2.33
C ALA A 135 -9.19 -14.56 -3.37
N GLY A 136 -7.89 -14.69 -3.01
CA GLY A 136 -6.84 -15.13 -3.94
C GLY A 136 -6.56 -14.15 -5.07
N LEU A 137 -6.72 -12.84 -4.81
CA LEU A 137 -6.57 -11.79 -5.82
C LEU A 137 -5.18 -11.17 -5.85
N VAL A 138 -4.42 -11.26 -4.74
CA VAL A 138 -3.09 -10.67 -4.60
C VAL A 138 -2.07 -11.52 -5.35
N ASP A 139 -1.35 -10.90 -6.27
CA ASP A 139 -0.30 -11.54 -7.08
C ASP A 139 1.08 -11.38 -6.47
N GLU A 140 1.33 -10.24 -5.83
CA GLU A 140 2.62 -9.94 -5.21
C GLU A 140 2.46 -9.24 -3.86
N ILE A 141 3.41 -9.51 -2.98
CA ILE A 141 3.52 -8.89 -1.65
C ILE A 141 4.86 -8.18 -1.58
N CYS A 142 4.84 -6.89 -1.25
CA CYS A 142 6.01 -6.08 -0.98
C CYS A 142 6.00 -5.66 0.49
N LEU A 143 7.03 -6.01 1.23
CA LEU A 143 7.18 -5.60 2.62
C LEU A 143 8.41 -4.72 2.78
N ILE A 144 8.23 -3.58 3.40
CA ILE A 144 9.29 -2.72 3.90
C ILE A 144 9.37 -2.95 5.41
N ILE A 145 10.34 -3.76 5.84
CA ILE A 145 10.46 -4.25 7.21
C ILE A 145 11.36 -3.31 7.99
N CYS A 146 10.76 -2.55 8.90
CA CYS A 146 11.49 -1.66 9.80
C CYS A 146 12.14 -2.45 10.94
N PRO A 147 13.37 -2.08 11.38
CA PRO A 147 14.09 -2.77 12.47
C PRO A 147 13.53 -2.38 13.85
N VAL A 148 12.25 -2.67 14.10
CA VAL A 148 11.53 -2.37 15.33
C VAL A 148 10.56 -3.50 15.68
N LEU A 149 10.39 -3.75 16.98
CA LEU A 149 9.32 -4.58 17.52
C LEU A 149 8.29 -3.67 18.19
N VAL A 150 7.02 -3.82 17.86
CA VAL A 150 5.92 -3.04 18.45
C VAL A 150 5.06 -3.88 19.42
N GLY A 151 5.16 -5.19 19.35
CA GLY A 151 4.57 -6.13 20.33
C GLY A 151 3.07 -6.36 20.18
N GLY A 152 2.39 -5.64 19.28
CA GLY A 152 0.94 -5.75 19.04
C GLY A 152 0.43 -4.66 18.12
N GLY A 153 -0.86 -4.73 17.77
CA GLY A 153 -1.49 -3.77 16.87
C GLY A 153 -2.22 -4.40 15.69
N THR A 154 -2.20 -3.73 14.53
CA THR A 154 -2.84 -4.25 13.32
C THR A 154 -1.82 -5.02 12.48
N ARG A 155 -2.06 -6.33 12.26
CA ARG A 155 -1.21 -7.15 11.38
C ARG A 155 -1.33 -6.71 9.93
N ALA A 156 -0.19 -6.65 9.23
CA ALA A 156 -0.13 -6.38 7.81
C ALA A 156 -0.78 -7.51 7.00
N LEU A 157 -0.38 -8.75 7.28
CA LEU A 157 -0.87 -9.93 6.58
C LEU A 157 -1.96 -10.63 7.40
N PRO A 158 -3.00 -11.18 6.74
CA PRO A 158 -4.13 -11.78 7.41
C PRO A 158 -3.80 -13.13 8.04
N ASP A 159 -4.43 -13.40 9.17
CA ASP A 159 -4.46 -14.74 9.75
C ASP A 159 -5.28 -15.70 8.86
N ARG A 160 -4.98 -17.02 8.99
CA ARG A 160 -5.70 -18.14 8.35
C ARG A 160 -5.69 -18.11 6.81
N VAL A 161 -4.73 -17.43 6.21
CA VAL A 161 -4.43 -17.50 4.79
C VAL A 161 -3.08 -18.18 4.62
N ARG A 162 -3.05 -19.35 3.99
CA ARG A 162 -1.80 -20.05 3.65
C ARG A 162 -1.55 -19.96 2.15
N ARG A 163 -0.39 -19.42 1.77
CA ARG A 163 0.13 -19.36 0.39
C ARG A 163 1.60 -19.68 0.40
N ASN A 164 2.08 -20.32 -0.64
CA ASN A 164 3.51 -20.40 -0.90
C ASN A 164 3.94 -19.11 -1.61
N LEU A 165 5.16 -18.70 -1.34
CA LEU A 165 5.71 -17.44 -1.87
C LEU A 165 7.04 -17.73 -2.54
N THR A 166 7.28 -17.10 -3.69
CA THR A 166 8.58 -17.11 -4.37
C THR A 166 9.21 -15.73 -4.24
N LEU A 167 10.40 -15.64 -3.66
CA LEU A 167 11.14 -14.37 -3.57
C LEU A 167 11.48 -13.88 -4.98
N LEU A 168 11.10 -12.65 -5.28
CA LEU A 168 11.38 -11.97 -6.55
C LEU A 168 12.54 -10.99 -6.42
N ASP A 169 12.58 -10.25 -5.31
CA ASP A 169 13.57 -9.19 -5.09
C ASP A 169 13.73 -8.91 -3.60
N GLN A 170 14.90 -8.40 -3.22
CA GLN A 170 15.17 -7.94 -1.87
C GLN A 170 16.24 -6.85 -1.85
N HIS A 171 16.15 -5.92 -0.93
CA HIS A 171 17.12 -4.86 -0.73
C HIS A 171 17.28 -4.54 0.76
N THR A 172 18.50 -4.24 1.18
CA THR A 172 18.79 -3.78 2.55
C THR A 172 19.26 -2.33 2.49
N PHE A 173 18.58 -1.48 3.24
CA PHE A 173 18.88 -0.05 3.35
C PHE A 173 19.87 0.25 4.47
N SER A 174 20.50 1.42 4.40
CA SER A 174 21.60 1.83 5.28
C SER A 174 21.25 1.80 6.78
N GLN A 175 19.97 2.00 7.15
CA GLN A 175 19.50 1.98 8.54
C GLN A 175 18.92 0.63 9.01
N GLY A 176 19.14 -0.43 8.24
CA GLY A 176 18.69 -1.78 8.60
C GLY A 176 17.24 -2.09 8.22
N THR A 177 16.53 -1.19 7.54
CA THR A 177 15.26 -1.48 6.89
C THR A 177 15.50 -2.47 5.74
N ILE A 178 14.61 -3.45 5.58
CA ILE A 178 14.70 -4.48 4.54
C ILE A 178 13.46 -4.39 3.66
N PHE A 179 13.66 -4.35 2.35
CA PHE A 179 12.61 -4.59 1.36
C PHE A 179 12.63 -6.06 0.95
N ALA A 180 11.45 -6.66 0.84
CA ALA A 180 11.28 -7.98 0.27
C ALA A 180 10.02 -8.03 -0.60
N ARG A 181 10.17 -8.52 -1.83
CA ARG A 181 9.08 -8.69 -2.80
C ARG A 181 8.90 -10.15 -3.12
N TYR A 182 7.69 -10.63 -2.97
CA TYR A 182 7.33 -12.02 -3.22
C TYR A 182 6.20 -12.12 -4.24
N ARG A 183 6.28 -13.10 -5.11
CA ARG A 183 5.13 -13.58 -5.88
C ARG A 183 4.32 -14.53 -5.00
N VAL A 184 3.01 -14.39 -5.05
CA VAL A 184 2.08 -15.35 -4.45
C VAL A 184 1.89 -16.50 -5.43
N ASP A 185 2.27 -17.71 -5.03
CA ASP A 185 2.09 -18.89 -5.85
C ASP A 185 0.64 -19.38 -5.79
N GLY A 186 0.08 -19.78 -6.94
CA GLY A 186 -1.30 -20.24 -7.09
C GLY A 186 -1.61 -21.54 -6.38
#